data_531dcdb222f400f6ffba7d6585dd1a5a
#
_entry.id   531dcdb222f400f6ffba7d6585dd1a5a
#
_cell.length_a   1.000
_cell.length_b   1.000
_cell.length_c   1.000
_cell.angle_alpha   90.00
_cell.angle_beta   90.00
_cell.angle_gamma   90.00
#
_symmetry.space_group_name_H-M   'P 1'
#
loop_
_entity.id
_entity.type
_entity.pdbx_description
1 polymer ?
#
loop_
_entity_poly.entity_id
_entity_poly.type
_entity_poly.pdbx_seq_one_letter_code
_entity_poly.pdbx_strand_id
1 'polypeptide(L)'
;MAHIRPASLLVALAHPDDEIFHGGVLAHLSDRGARVTLVCATDGEAGTPHPSVGRVDDLGALRVDELRRSCTRLGIEEPILLRFHDSARKERQRRDDPHALANVDMLDVEAALRNIIADVKPHVVLTFEPHGGYYHPDHVAIHRATTAAFFASGVLGADAPERLFYAAMRRDVFVGFANASRGRGFIDGLDPDVFSITEGMVAVTFDARPYLERKLSALTAHQSAFGVTADMLQTPPPPIAHMLRAFRPVLEHEVFVLAGTRGPVRRWPLDDFFEGLETAALHPIGSAASAN
;
A
#
# COMPACT_ATOMS: atom_id res chain seq x y z
N MET A 1 -2.07 -14.62 32.22
CA MET A 1 -1.02 -14.30 31.24
C MET A 1 -1.72 -13.72 30.03
N ALA A 2 -1.37 -12.51 29.57
CA ALA A 2 -1.92 -11.97 28.34
C ALA A 2 -1.54 -12.91 27.19
N HIS A 3 -2.51 -13.30 26.36
CA HIS A 3 -2.24 -14.09 25.17
C HIS A 3 -1.46 -13.19 24.18
N ILE A 4 -0.17 -13.48 24.00
CA ILE A 4 0.64 -12.81 22.98
C ILE A 4 0.08 -13.18 21.62
N ARG A 5 -0.42 -12.19 20.88
CA ARG A 5 -1.00 -12.36 19.53
C ARG A 5 0.09 -12.41 18.47
N PRO A 6 -0.12 -13.13 17.33
CA PRO A 6 0.76 -12.99 16.16
C PRO A 6 0.88 -11.53 15.74
N ALA A 7 2.06 -11.13 15.29
CA ALA A 7 2.25 -9.81 14.70
C ALA A 7 1.23 -9.57 13.57
N SER A 8 0.62 -8.39 13.53
CA SER A 8 -0.43 -8.10 12.55
C SER A 8 -0.36 -6.67 12.04
N LEU A 9 -0.45 -6.53 10.72
CA LEU A 9 -0.42 -5.30 9.96
C LEU A 9 -1.73 -5.12 9.21
N LEU A 10 -2.37 -3.96 9.36
CA LEU A 10 -3.45 -3.50 8.49
C LEU A 10 -2.90 -2.46 7.53
N VAL A 11 -3.11 -2.66 6.23
CA VAL A 11 -2.71 -1.72 5.18
C VAL A 11 -3.97 -1.16 4.53
N ALA A 12 -4.15 0.16 4.54
CA ALA A 12 -5.30 0.82 3.92
C ALA A 12 -4.86 1.65 2.72
N LEU A 13 -5.27 1.23 1.52
CA LEU A 13 -4.93 1.83 0.23
C LEU A 13 -6.19 2.15 -0.57
N ALA A 14 -6.04 2.91 -1.64
CA ALA A 14 -7.16 3.46 -2.39
C ALA A 14 -7.64 2.55 -3.53
N HIS A 15 -6.71 2.02 -4.33
CA HIS A 15 -7.04 1.33 -5.58
C HIS A 15 -6.37 -0.04 -5.67
N PRO A 16 -6.95 -0.96 -6.47
CA PRO A 16 -6.24 -2.15 -6.92
C PRO A 16 -5.00 -1.74 -7.73
N ASP A 17 -3.81 -2.12 -7.31
CA ASP A 17 -2.45 -1.89 -7.81
C ASP A 17 -1.54 -1.06 -6.87
N ASP A 18 -2.10 -0.35 -5.91
CA ASP A 18 -1.31 0.44 -4.95
C ASP A 18 -0.41 -0.45 -4.07
N GLU A 19 -0.84 -1.68 -3.77
CA GLU A 19 -0.11 -2.61 -2.90
C GLU A 19 1.24 -3.04 -3.48
N ILE A 20 1.42 -2.93 -4.81
CA ILE A 20 2.68 -3.31 -5.48
C ILE A 20 3.87 -2.51 -4.96
N PHE A 21 3.66 -1.23 -4.65
CA PHE A 21 4.73 -0.36 -4.19
C PHE A 21 5.27 -0.76 -2.80
N HIS A 22 4.46 -1.48 -2.01
CA HIS A 22 4.79 -1.96 -0.66
C HIS A 22 4.87 -3.49 -0.60
N GLY A 23 4.73 -4.16 -1.74
CA GLY A 23 4.63 -5.61 -1.86
C GLY A 23 5.82 -6.37 -1.29
N GLY A 24 7.00 -5.75 -1.22
CA GLY A 24 8.19 -6.36 -0.64
C GLY A 24 8.05 -6.58 0.87
N VAL A 25 7.71 -5.54 1.62
CA VAL A 25 7.51 -5.64 3.07
C VAL A 25 6.28 -6.48 3.40
N LEU A 26 5.19 -6.40 2.60
CA LEU A 26 3.99 -7.21 2.81
C LEU A 26 4.30 -8.70 2.68
N ALA A 27 4.99 -9.11 1.62
CA ALA A 27 5.43 -10.47 1.40
C ALA A 27 6.42 -10.96 2.48
N HIS A 28 7.37 -10.09 2.87
CA HIS A 28 8.33 -10.40 3.94
C HIS A 28 7.64 -10.69 5.26
N LEU A 29 6.70 -9.85 5.66
CA LEU A 29 5.99 -10.02 6.92
C LEU A 29 5.12 -11.27 6.90
N SER A 30 4.43 -11.54 5.79
CA SER A 30 3.65 -12.76 5.61
C SER A 30 4.52 -14.01 5.71
N ASP A 31 5.68 -14.07 5.05
CA ASP A 31 6.62 -15.19 5.12
C ASP A 31 7.13 -15.43 6.55
N ARG A 32 7.16 -14.40 7.38
CA ARG A 32 7.56 -14.49 8.80
C ARG A 32 6.40 -14.76 9.75
N GLY A 33 5.22 -15.06 9.23
CA GLY A 33 4.03 -15.44 10.01
C GLY A 33 3.26 -14.27 10.61
N ALA A 34 3.53 -13.03 10.17
CA ALA A 34 2.65 -11.92 10.49
C ALA A 34 1.35 -12.02 9.69
N ARG A 35 0.24 -11.68 10.33
CA ARG A 35 -1.03 -11.49 9.62
C ARG A 35 -1.01 -10.16 8.89
N VAL A 36 -1.18 -10.15 7.57
CA VAL A 36 -1.20 -8.96 6.73
C VAL A 36 -2.57 -8.84 6.08
N THR A 37 -3.34 -7.83 6.51
CA THR A 37 -4.68 -7.55 6.00
C THR A 37 -4.65 -6.28 5.16
N LEU A 38 -5.03 -6.37 3.89
CA LEU A 38 -5.16 -5.24 2.97
C LEU A 38 -6.60 -4.76 2.92
N VAL A 39 -6.81 -3.46 3.08
CA VAL A 39 -8.06 -2.76 2.80
C VAL A 39 -7.89 -1.95 1.53
N CYS A 40 -8.74 -2.16 0.54
CA CYS A 40 -8.80 -1.38 -0.68
C CYS A 40 -10.09 -0.56 -0.71
N ALA A 41 -9.99 0.75 -0.85
CA ALA A 41 -11.14 1.64 -0.67
C ALA A 41 -12.08 1.66 -1.86
N THR A 42 -11.58 1.57 -3.09
CA THR A 42 -12.37 1.60 -4.33
C THR A 42 -12.09 0.38 -5.19
N ASP A 43 -12.93 0.14 -6.16
CA ASP A 43 -12.69 -0.92 -7.17
C ASP A 43 -11.83 -0.41 -8.35
N GLY A 44 -11.48 0.89 -8.37
CA GLY A 44 -10.65 1.50 -9.42
C GLY A 44 -11.32 1.59 -10.78
N GLU A 45 -12.67 1.58 -10.81
CA GLU A 45 -13.48 1.52 -12.03
C GLU A 45 -13.39 2.77 -12.90
N ALA A 46 -12.90 3.91 -12.34
CA ALA A 46 -12.65 5.13 -13.10
C ALA A 46 -11.29 5.16 -13.80
N GLY A 47 -10.48 4.13 -13.62
CA GLY A 47 -9.19 3.99 -14.30
C GLY A 47 -9.31 3.99 -15.83
N THR A 48 -8.18 4.06 -16.51
CA THR A 48 -8.09 3.85 -17.96
C THR A 48 -7.43 2.50 -18.18
N PRO A 49 -8.16 1.49 -18.69
CA PRO A 49 -7.56 0.17 -18.88
C PRO A 49 -6.46 0.21 -19.94
N HIS A 50 -5.39 -0.55 -19.70
CA HIS A 50 -4.31 -0.70 -20.66
C HIS A 50 -4.87 -1.37 -21.95
N PRO A 51 -4.46 -0.91 -23.14
CA PRO A 51 -5.02 -1.42 -24.41
C PRO A 51 -4.88 -2.93 -24.60
N SER A 52 -3.91 -3.58 -23.94
CA SER A 52 -3.68 -5.03 -24.04
C SER A 52 -4.85 -5.89 -23.53
N VAL A 53 -5.70 -5.37 -22.62
CA VAL A 53 -6.86 -6.11 -22.10
C VAL A 53 -8.09 -6.03 -23.01
N GLY A 54 -8.02 -5.24 -24.09
CA GLY A 54 -9.12 -5.08 -25.02
C GLY A 54 -10.33 -4.36 -24.42
N ARG A 55 -11.53 -4.72 -24.90
CA ARG A 55 -12.78 -4.17 -24.37
C ARG A 55 -13.08 -4.81 -23.01
N VAL A 56 -13.34 -3.98 -22.02
CA VAL A 56 -13.72 -4.38 -20.66
C VAL A 56 -15.11 -3.81 -20.37
N ASP A 57 -16.08 -4.67 -20.08
CA ASP A 57 -17.46 -4.25 -19.78
C ASP A 57 -17.61 -3.80 -18.32
N ASP A 58 -16.87 -4.41 -17.39
CA ASP A 58 -16.81 -4.04 -15.97
C ASP A 58 -15.34 -3.97 -15.50
N LEU A 59 -14.79 -2.75 -15.52
CA LEU A 59 -13.40 -2.54 -15.13
C LEU A 59 -13.18 -2.73 -13.62
N GLY A 60 -14.16 -2.35 -12.79
CA GLY A 60 -14.06 -2.52 -11.35
C GLY A 60 -13.98 -4.00 -10.97
N ALA A 61 -14.87 -4.84 -11.50
CA ALA A 61 -14.81 -6.28 -11.26
C ALA A 61 -13.49 -6.90 -11.74
N LEU A 62 -13.00 -6.51 -12.91
CA LEU A 62 -11.70 -6.97 -13.41
C LEU A 62 -10.56 -6.60 -12.47
N ARG A 63 -10.48 -5.33 -12.03
CA ARG A 63 -9.40 -4.84 -11.17
C ARG A 63 -9.44 -5.47 -9.77
N VAL A 64 -10.61 -5.71 -9.21
CA VAL A 64 -10.76 -6.44 -7.95
C VAL A 64 -10.23 -7.86 -8.07
N ASP A 65 -10.49 -8.52 -9.19
CA ASP A 65 -10.00 -9.87 -9.45
C ASP A 65 -8.46 -9.88 -9.64
N GLU A 66 -7.91 -8.86 -10.28
CA GLU A 66 -6.48 -8.62 -10.40
C GLU A 66 -5.83 -8.42 -9.02
N LEU A 67 -6.46 -7.62 -8.13
CA LEU A 67 -6.01 -7.41 -6.75
C LEU A 67 -5.97 -8.70 -5.94
N ARG A 68 -7.01 -9.54 -6.03
CA ARG A 68 -7.04 -10.85 -5.35
C ARG A 68 -5.88 -11.74 -5.81
N ARG A 69 -5.62 -11.79 -7.11
CA ARG A 69 -4.48 -12.52 -7.66
C ARG A 69 -3.15 -11.94 -7.18
N SER A 70 -3.03 -10.62 -7.10
CA SER A 70 -1.85 -9.95 -6.57
C SER A 70 -1.62 -10.30 -5.11
N CYS A 71 -2.65 -10.21 -4.24
CA CYS A 71 -2.58 -10.62 -2.84
C CYS A 71 -2.12 -12.07 -2.68
N THR A 72 -2.68 -12.99 -3.48
CA THR A 72 -2.25 -14.40 -3.49
C THR A 72 -0.76 -14.55 -3.83
N ARG A 73 -0.26 -13.80 -4.82
CA ARG A 73 1.15 -13.83 -5.23
C ARG A 73 2.07 -13.23 -4.18
N LEU A 74 1.60 -12.21 -3.45
CA LEU A 74 2.31 -11.63 -2.31
C LEU A 74 2.26 -12.53 -1.07
N GLY A 75 1.36 -13.52 -1.03
CA GLY A 75 1.17 -14.41 0.11
C GLY A 75 0.39 -13.77 1.26
N ILE A 76 -0.37 -12.72 1.00
CA ILE A 76 -1.20 -12.03 2.00
C ILE A 76 -2.67 -12.44 1.91
N GLU A 77 -3.47 -12.08 2.93
CA GLU A 77 -4.88 -12.41 2.99
C GLU A 77 -5.67 -11.78 1.82
N GLU A 78 -6.87 -12.33 1.54
CA GLU A 78 -7.80 -11.72 0.59
C GLU A 78 -8.14 -10.27 1.04
N PRO A 79 -8.18 -9.29 0.12
CA PRO A 79 -8.38 -7.91 0.49
C PRO A 79 -9.81 -7.64 0.98
N ILE A 80 -9.95 -6.78 1.97
CA ILE A 80 -11.22 -6.19 2.38
C ILE A 80 -11.52 -5.02 1.46
N LEU A 81 -12.70 -5.00 0.85
CA LEU A 81 -13.10 -3.97 -0.11
C LEU A 81 -14.15 -3.06 0.52
N LEU A 82 -13.89 -1.74 0.55
CA LEU A 82 -14.86 -0.75 1.06
C LEU A 82 -15.93 -0.38 0.02
N ARG A 83 -15.65 -0.57 -1.27
CA ARG A 83 -16.61 -0.36 -2.36
C ARG A 83 -17.07 1.08 -2.56
N PHE A 84 -16.29 2.07 -2.15
CA PHE A 84 -16.52 3.43 -2.60
C PHE A 84 -16.20 3.54 -4.10
N HIS A 85 -16.82 4.51 -4.77
CA HIS A 85 -16.48 4.77 -6.16
C HIS A 85 -15.10 5.46 -6.27
N ASP A 86 -14.35 5.08 -7.28
CA ASP A 86 -13.10 5.75 -7.64
C ASP A 86 -13.41 7.20 -8.08
N SER A 87 -12.80 8.17 -7.41
CA SER A 87 -13.02 9.59 -7.68
C SER A 87 -12.39 10.07 -8.98
N ALA A 88 -11.57 9.27 -9.63
CA ALA A 88 -10.69 9.70 -10.71
C ALA A 88 -9.87 10.95 -10.35
N ARG A 89 -9.17 11.56 -11.28
CA ARG A 89 -8.36 12.75 -11.01
C ARG A 89 -8.30 13.72 -12.17
N LYS A 90 -7.79 14.93 -11.89
CA LYS A 90 -7.65 16.03 -12.85
C LYS A 90 -8.99 16.32 -13.55
N GLU A 91 -8.99 16.41 -14.86
CA GLU A 91 -10.17 16.74 -15.67
C GLU A 91 -11.26 15.67 -15.63
N ARG A 92 -10.90 14.43 -15.23
CA ARG A 92 -11.84 13.30 -15.11
C ARG A 92 -12.43 13.15 -13.71
N GLN A 93 -12.02 14.00 -12.74
CA GLN A 93 -12.47 13.88 -11.36
C GLN A 93 -14.00 13.95 -11.26
N ARG A 94 -14.60 12.96 -10.62
CA ARG A 94 -16.06 12.77 -10.44
C ARG A 94 -16.58 13.63 -9.28
N ARG A 95 -16.56 14.96 -9.45
CA ARG A 95 -16.92 15.92 -8.40
C ARG A 95 -18.38 15.85 -7.97
N ASP A 96 -19.25 15.41 -8.87
CA ASP A 96 -20.72 15.34 -8.68
C ASP A 96 -21.20 13.94 -8.25
N ASP A 97 -20.31 12.96 -8.13
CA ASP A 97 -20.65 11.62 -7.64
C ASP A 97 -20.59 11.59 -6.11
N PRO A 98 -21.72 11.49 -5.39
CA PRO A 98 -21.74 11.48 -3.93
C PRO A 98 -21.12 10.20 -3.33
N HIS A 99 -20.94 9.14 -4.12
CA HIS A 99 -20.32 7.88 -3.69
C HIS A 99 -18.83 7.79 -4.01
N ALA A 100 -18.28 8.76 -4.76
CA ALA A 100 -16.85 8.85 -5.00
C ALA A 100 -16.11 9.10 -3.68
N LEU A 101 -15.07 8.34 -3.40
CA LEU A 101 -14.38 8.33 -2.10
C LEU A 101 -13.99 9.73 -1.61
N ALA A 102 -13.54 10.60 -2.52
CA ALA A 102 -13.16 11.98 -2.17
C ALA A 102 -14.35 12.89 -1.85
N ASN A 103 -15.59 12.48 -2.12
CA ASN A 103 -16.82 13.25 -1.89
C ASN A 103 -17.65 12.69 -0.72
N VAL A 104 -17.41 11.44 -0.31
CA VAL A 104 -18.09 10.82 0.84
C VAL A 104 -17.75 11.57 2.13
N ASP A 105 -18.69 11.63 3.06
CA ASP A 105 -18.38 12.16 4.40
C ASP A 105 -17.22 11.39 5.02
N MET A 106 -16.18 12.10 5.40
CA MET A 106 -14.97 11.50 5.94
C MET A 106 -15.24 10.70 7.22
N LEU A 107 -16.26 11.06 7.99
CA LEU A 107 -16.68 10.31 9.19
C LEU A 107 -17.21 8.91 8.83
N ASP A 108 -17.86 8.75 7.67
CA ASP A 108 -18.34 7.43 7.23
C ASP A 108 -17.19 6.53 6.83
N VAL A 109 -16.19 7.08 6.12
CA VAL A 109 -14.97 6.34 5.74
C VAL A 109 -14.16 5.96 6.98
N GLU A 110 -14.00 6.90 7.93
CA GLU A 110 -13.36 6.64 9.22
C GLU A 110 -14.10 5.55 10.00
N ALA A 111 -15.43 5.61 10.07
CA ALA A 111 -16.23 4.62 10.78
C ALA A 111 -16.07 3.21 10.20
N ALA A 112 -16.04 3.08 8.87
CA ALA A 112 -15.77 1.80 8.21
C ALA A 112 -14.39 1.24 8.60
N LEU A 113 -13.35 2.08 8.60
CA LEU A 113 -12.00 1.69 8.98
C LEU A 113 -11.90 1.34 10.48
N ARG A 114 -12.56 2.08 11.35
CA ARG A 114 -12.60 1.76 12.80
C ARG A 114 -13.24 0.40 13.07
N ASN A 115 -14.30 0.06 12.36
CA ASN A 115 -14.93 -1.25 12.47
C ASN A 115 -13.96 -2.36 12.05
N ILE A 116 -13.25 -2.18 10.92
CA ILE A 116 -12.23 -3.12 10.47
C ILE A 116 -11.09 -3.22 11.48
N ILE A 117 -10.62 -2.11 12.03
CA ILE A 117 -9.58 -2.12 13.08
C ILE A 117 -10.05 -2.89 14.31
N ALA A 118 -11.31 -2.72 14.73
CA ALA A 118 -11.87 -3.42 15.87
C ALA A 118 -12.00 -4.94 15.65
N ASP A 119 -12.28 -5.36 14.40
CA ASP A 119 -12.40 -6.77 14.03
C ASP A 119 -11.03 -7.43 13.84
N VAL A 120 -10.13 -6.76 13.09
CA VAL A 120 -8.79 -7.28 12.76
C VAL A 120 -7.84 -7.19 13.96
N LYS A 121 -7.97 -6.16 14.80
CA LYS A 121 -7.11 -5.83 15.94
C LYS A 121 -5.63 -5.80 15.55
N PRO A 122 -5.23 -4.98 14.58
CA PRO A 122 -3.85 -4.93 14.12
C PRO A 122 -2.94 -4.30 15.18
N HIS A 123 -1.67 -4.71 15.24
CA HIS A 123 -0.65 -4.00 16.03
C HIS A 123 -0.18 -2.73 15.31
N VAL A 124 -0.14 -2.79 13.99
CA VAL A 124 0.38 -1.72 13.13
C VAL A 124 -0.62 -1.41 12.03
N VAL A 125 -0.77 -0.12 11.73
CA VAL A 125 -1.55 0.39 10.58
C VAL A 125 -0.59 1.07 9.62
N LEU A 126 -0.77 0.85 8.33
CA LEU A 126 -0.02 1.47 7.24
C LEU A 126 -0.98 2.12 6.25
N THR A 127 -0.67 3.33 5.80
CA THR A 127 -1.38 4.00 4.70
C THR A 127 -0.43 4.95 3.96
N PHE A 128 -0.94 5.70 2.99
CA PHE A 128 -0.18 6.73 2.28
C PHE A 128 0.29 7.85 3.22
N GLU A 129 1.32 8.60 2.80
CA GLU A 129 1.68 9.88 3.39
C GLU A 129 0.62 10.96 3.04
N PRO A 130 0.66 12.17 3.68
CA PRO A 130 -0.42 13.18 3.56
C PRO A 130 -0.79 13.63 2.15
N HIS A 131 0.12 13.56 1.18
CA HIS A 131 -0.14 13.93 -0.21
C HIS A 131 -0.56 12.73 -1.08
N GLY A 132 -0.63 11.51 -0.49
CA GLY A 132 -1.01 10.30 -1.21
C GLY A 132 -0.07 9.97 -2.36
N GLY A 133 1.22 10.20 -2.20
CA GLY A 133 2.27 9.91 -3.17
C GLY A 133 2.32 10.85 -4.37
N TYR A 134 1.19 11.17 -4.97
CA TYR A 134 1.09 12.01 -6.18
C TYR A 134 -0.20 12.83 -6.27
N TYR A 135 -0.84 13.05 -5.13
CA TYR A 135 -2.03 13.88 -4.97
C TYR A 135 -3.28 13.33 -5.68
N HIS A 136 -3.45 11.99 -5.67
CA HIS A 136 -4.73 11.42 -6.06
C HIS A 136 -5.77 11.72 -4.99
N PRO A 137 -6.99 12.20 -5.33
CA PRO A 137 -8.01 12.55 -4.32
C PRO A 137 -8.32 11.39 -3.37
N ASP A 138 -8.41 10.17 -3.88
CA ASP A 138 -8.70 8.97 -3.09
C ASP A 138 -7.54 8.57 -2.17
N HIS A 139 -6.28 8.76 -2.60
CA HIS A 139 -5.13 8.51 -1.74
C HIS A 139 -5.12 9.49 -0.54
N VAL A 140 -5.46 10.75 -0.79
CA VAL A 140 -5.57 11.76 0.27
C VAL A 140 -6.77 11.46 1.19
N ALA A 141 -7.89 11.00 0.63
CA ALA A 141 -9.09 10.65 1.41
C ALA A 141 -8.82 9.45 2.33
N ILE A 142 -8.28 8.34 1.79
CA ILE A 142 -8.01 7.14 2.60
C ILE A 142 -6.89 7.39 3.63
N HIS A 143 -5.87 8.20 3.29
CA HIS A 143 -4.87 8.64 4.27
C HIS A 143 -5.52 9.34 5.47
N ARG A 144 -6.39 10.33 5.23
CA ARG A 144 -7.06 11.10 6.29
C ARG A 144 -7.95 10.22 7.15
N ALA A 145 -8.79 9.40 6.52
CA ALA A 145 -9.70 8.51 7.23
C ALA A 145 -8.94 7.46 8.06
N THR A 146 -7.88 6.86 7.50
CA THR A 146 -7.05 5.87 8.21
C THR A 146 -6.33 6.49 9.39
N THR A 147 -5.78 7.69 9.22
CA THR A 147 -5.13 8.43 10.31
C THR A 147 -6.11 8.73 11.44
N ALA A 148 -7.30 9.24 11.12
CA ALA A 148 -8.34 9.51 12.11
C ALA A 148 -8.80 8.23 12.81
N ALA A 149 -9.05 7.15 12.06
CA ALA A 149 -9.44 5.85 12.59
C ALA A 149 -8.39 5.26 13.55
N PHE A 150 -7.09 5.40 13.22
CA PHE A 150 -6.01 4.98 14.12
C PHE A 150 -6.12 5.71 15.47
N PHE A 151 -6.21 7.03 15.48
CA PHE A 151 -6.29 7.78 16.73
C PHE A 151 -7.58 7.50 17.50
N ALA A 152 -8.73 7.43 16.83
CA ALA A 152 -10.02 7.12 17.45
C ALA A 152 -10.07 5.70 18.05
N SER A 153 -9.34 4.75 17.47
CA SER A 153 -9.28 3.34 17.94
C SER A 153 -8.61 3.19 19.32
N GLY A 154 -8.07 4.24 19.93
CA GLY A 154 -7.53 4.21 21.29
C GLY A 154 -8.51 3.70 22.35
N VAL A 155 -9.82 3.84 22.12
CA VAL A 155 -10.87 3.29 22.98
C VAL A 155 -10.88 1.77 23.10
N LEU A 156 -10.22 1.06 22.18
CA LEU A 156 -10.10 -0.41 22.20
C LEU A 156 -9.10 -0.92 23.26
N GLY A 157 -8.38 -0.04 23.92
CA GLY A 157 -7.42 -0.40 24.97
C GLY A 157 -6.29 -1.30 24.42
N ALA A 158 -6.14 -2.49 24.98
CA ALA A 158 -5.09 -3.43 24.56
C ALA A 158 -5.25 -3.98 23.14
N ASP A 159 -6.43 -3.83 22.52
CA ASP A 159 -6.71 -4.23 21.14
C ASP A 159 -6.49 -3.07 20.14
N ALA A 160 -6.16 -1.87 20.63
CA ALA A 160 -5.85 -0.72 19.78
C ALA A 160 -4.53 -0.92 19.02
N PRO A 161 -4.43 -0.48 17.76
CA PRO A 161 -3.15 -0.50 17.06
C PRO A 161 -2.13 0.41 17.76
N GLU A 162 -0.91 -0.07 17.89
CA GLU A 162 0.14 0.64 18.62
C GLU A 162 0.91 1.64 17.76
N ARG A 163 1.02 1.37 16.45
CA ARG A 163 1.76 2.24 15.51
C ARG A 163 0.99 2.50 14.23
N LEU A 164 1.15 3.73 13.75
CA LEU A 164 0.73 4.17 12.43
C LEU A 164 1.97 4.52 11.62
N PHE A 165 2.11 3.92 10.46
CA PHE A 165 3.13 4.29 9.48
C PHE A 165 2.51 4.89 8.23
N TYR A 166 3.26 5.80 7.60
CA TYR A 166 2.99 6.28 6.26
C TYR A 166 4.02 5.72 5.30
N ALA A 167 3.55 5.17 4.21
CA ALA A 167 4.40 4.84 3.07
C ALA A 167 4.82 6.14 2.37
N ALA A 168 6.10 6.30 2.15
CA ALA A 168 6.66 7.54 1.62
C ALA A 168 7.78 7.26 0.61
N MET A 169 8.23 8.31 -0.07
CA MET A 169 9.35 8.22 -1.01
C MET A 169 10.43 9.21 -0.60
N ARG A 170 11.68 8.77 -0.56
CA ARG A 170 12.82 9.64 -0.33
C ARG A 170 13.01 10.58 -1.51
N ARG A 171 13.53 11.77 -1.23
CA ARG A 171 13.72 12.82 -2.23
C ARG A 171 14.58 12.37 -3.42
N ASP A 172 15.69 11.70 -3.18
CA ASP A 172 16.58 11.19 -4.22
C ASP A 172 15.89 10.17 -5.13
N VAL A 173 15.11 9.26 -4.53
CA VAL A 173 14.30 8.26 -5.25
C VAL A 173 13.20 8.95 -6.06
N PHE A 174 12.48 9.91 -5.47
CA PHE A 174 11.44 10.68 -6.15
C PHE A 174 11.97 11.42 -7.37
N VAL A 175 13.08 12.15 -7.21
CA VAL A 175 13.73 12.88 -8.30
C VAL A 175 14.21 11.94 -9.42
N GLY A 176 14.81 10.80 -9.03
CA GLY A 176 15.24 9.77 -9.99
C GLY A 176 14.06 9.21 -10.78
N PHE A 177 12.97 8.89 -10.10
CA PHE A 177 11.75 8.38 -10.72
C PHE A 177 11.08 9.42 -11.62
N ALA A 178 10.94 10.67 -11.16
CA ALA A 178 10.40 11.77 -11.96
C ALA A 178 11.21 12.01 -13.24
N ASN A 179 12.53 12.00 -13.16
CA ASN A 179 13.40 12.16 -14.33
C ASN A 179 13.28 10.99 -15.31
N ALA A 180 13.19 9.75 -14.81
CA ALA A 180 13.05 8.55 -15.64
C ALA A 180 11.69 8.47 -16.34
N SER A 181 10.64 9.03 -15.73
CA SER A 181 9.26 9.00 -16.24
C SER A 181 8.81 10.32 -16.90
N ARG A 182 9.72 11.26 -17.11
CA ARG A 182 9.40 12.61 -17.63
C ARG A 182 8.59 12.56 -18.93
N GLY A 183 7.49 13.30 -18.94
CA GLY A 183 6.53 13.34 -20.06
C GLY A 183 5.67 12.09 -20.23
N ARG A 184 5.78 11.11 -19.32
CA ARG A 184 5.03 9.85 -19.36
C ARG A 184 4.45 9.44 -18.01
N GLY A 185 4.80 10.17 -16.96
CA GLY A 185 4.49 9.79 -15.60
C GLY A 185 3.34 10.60 -14.99
N PHE A 186 2.68 9.97 -14.04
CA PHE A 186 1.65 10.62 -13.21
C PHE A 186 2.25 11.61 -12.20
N ILE A 187 3.58 11.60 -12.01
CA ILE A 187 4.31 12.51 -11.11
C ILE A 187 4.96 13.70 -11.84
N ASP A 188 4.73 13.83 -13.15
CA ASP A 188 5.25 14.97 -13.91
C ASP A 188 4.72 16.29 -13.37
N GLY A 189 5.63 17.24 -13.12
CA GLY A 189 5.29 18.57 -12.61
C GLY A 189 5.07 18.62 -11.09
N LEU A 190 5.19 17.49 -10.37
CA LEU A 190 5.16 17.50 -8.91
C LEU A 190 6.49 18.02 -8.34
N ASP A 191 6.40 18.86 -7.31
CA ASP A 191 7.55 19.39 -6.60
C ASP A 191 8.15 18.33 -5.66
N PRO A 192 9.40 17.89 -5.88
CA PRO A 192 10.03 16.92 -5.00
C PRO A 192 10.08 17.34 -3.52
N ASP A 193 10.15 18.65 -3.24
CA ASP A 193 10.23 19.16 -1.87
C ASP A 193 8.88 19.08 -1.14
N VAL A 194 7.79 18.85 -1.87
CA VAL A 194 6.44 18.65 -1.33
C VAL A 194 6.11 17.16 -1.23
N PHE A 195 6.43 16.37 -2.27
CA PHE A 195 5.97 14.98 -2.43
C PHE A 195 7.00 13.93 -2.00
N SER A 196 8.06 14.34 -1.34
CA SER A 196 9.05 13.42 -0.81
C SER A 196 9.41 13.74 0.63
N ILE A 197 10.16 12.85 1.25
CA ILE A 197 10.63 13.03 2.63
C ILE A 197 12.16 13.12 2.69
N THR A 198 12.66 13.79 3.73
CA THR A 198 14.08 13.80 4.08
C THR A 198 14.45 12.53 4.86
N GLU A 199 15.74 12.17 4.83
CA GLU A 199 16.25 10.98 5.50
C GLU A 199 15.97 10.94 7.02
N GLY A 200 16.00 12.09 7.68
CA GLY A 200 15.71 12.19 9.12
C GLY A 200 14.27 11.81 9.50
N MET A 201 13.33 11.79 8.54
CA MET A 201 11.95 11.36 8.76
C MET A 201 11.74 9.85 8.55
N VAL A 202 12.72 9.15 7.98
CA VAL A 202 12.61 7.71 7.72
C VAL A 202 12.69 6.94 9.01
N ALA A 203 11.61 6.27 9.38
CA ALA A 203 11.55 5.42 10.56
C ALA A 203 11.96 3.98 10.26
N VAL A 204 11.54 3.45 9.11
CA VAL A 204 11.89 2.11 8.65
C VAL A 204 12.30 2.18 7.18
N THR A 205 13.42 1.55 6.86
CA THR A 205 13.83 1.26 5.48
C THR A 205 13.80 -0.24 5.26
N PHE A 206 13.10 -0.68 4.22
CA PHE A 206 13.02 -2.08 3.86
C PHE A 206 13.71 -2.31 2.50
N ASP A 207 14.71 -3.20 2.49
CA ASP A 207 15.33 -3.69 1.26
C ASP A 207 14.43 -4.75 0.61
N ALA A 208 13.69 -4.36 -0.41
CA ALA A 208 12.76 -5.23 -1.11
C ALA A 208 13.39 -6.07 -2.23
N ARG A 209 14.72 -5.95 -2.47
CA ARG A 209 15.41 -6.71 -3.53
C ARG A 209 15.24 -8.23 -3.41
N PRO A 210 15.27 -8.84 -2.20
CA PRO A 210 14.99 -10.27 -2.05
C PRO A 210 13.56 -10.68 -2.45
N TYR A 211 12.63 -9.73 -2.48
CA TYR A 211 11.22 -9.92 -2.81
C TYR A 211 10.84 -9.36 -4.18
N LEU A 212 11.81 -8.84 -4.95
CA LEU A 212 11.55 -8.17 -6.23
C LEU A 212 10.84 -9.10 -7.23
N GLU A 213 11.23 -10.36 -7.32
CA GLU A 213 10.57 -11.33 -8.20
C GLU A 213 9.09 -11.51 -7.82
N ARG A 214 8.79 -11.60 -6.53
CA ARG A 214 7.41 -11.71 -6.01
C ARG A 214 6.61 -10.44 -6.29
N LYS A 215 7.19 -9.25 -6.09
CA LYS A 215 6.57 -7.95 -6.45
C LYS A 215 6.26 -7.88 -7.95
N LEU A 216 7.20 -8.25 -8.79
CA LEU A 216 7.01 -8.27 -10.25
C LEU A 216 5.96 -9.30 -10.66
N SER A 217 5.93 -10.46 -10.02
CA SER A 217 4.86 -11.44 -10.21
C SER A 217 3.50 -10.82 -9.85
N ALA A 218 3.37 -10.16 -8.71
CA ALA A 218 2.15 -9.48 -8.29
C ALA A 218 1.76 -8.36 -9.29
N LEU A 219 2.72 -7.56 -9.76
CA LEU A 219 2.50 -6.54 -10.80
C LEU A 219 1.88 -7.13 -12.06
N THR A 220 2.31 -8.32 -12.50
CA THR A 220 1.71 -8.97 -13.67
C THR A 220 0.27 -9.46 -13.46
N ALA A 221 -0.26 -9.42 -12.24
CA ALA A 221 -1.69 -9.63 -12.02
C ALA A 221 -2.53 -8.47 -12.52
N HIS A 222 -2.01 -7.25 -12.44
CA HIS A 222 -2.70 -6.00 -12.80
C HIS A 222 -2.54 -5.67 -14.29
N GLN A 223 -3.09 -6.54 -15.14
CA GLN A 223 -3.02 -6.38 -16.60
C GLN A 223 -3.72 -5.11 -17.07
N SER A 224 -4.83 -4.75 -16.41
CA SER A 224 -5.60 -3.55 -16.77
C SER A 224 -4.85 -2.26 -16.45
N ALA A 225 -3.92 -2.28 -15.48
CA ALA A 225 -3.11 -1.11 -15.11
C ALA A 225 -1.80 -1.03 -15.88
N PHE A 226 -1.04 -2.13 -15.96
CA PHE A 226 0.33 -2.11 -16.45
C PHE A 226 0.53 -2.78 -17.82
N GLY A 227 -0.36 -3.69 -18.21
CA GLY A 227 -0.24 -4.43 -19.47
C GLY A 227 1.00 -5.32 -19.55
N VAL A 228 1.56 -5.72 -18.40
CA VAL A 228 2.79 -6.50 -18.31
C VAL A 228 2.48 -7.95 -18.03
N THR A 229 2.97 -8.86 -18.89
CA THR A 229 2.85 -10.32 -18.70
C THR A 229 4.12 -10.92 -18.08
N ALA A 230 4.02 -12.13 -17.56
CA ALA A 230 5.18 -12.85 -17.02
C ALA A 230 6.29 -13.06 -18.09
N ASP A 231 5.92 -13.33 -19.34
CA ASP A 231 6.88 -13.50 -20.43
C ASP A 231 7.61 -12.19 -20.75
N MET A 232 6.92 -11.07 -20.67
CA MET A 232 7.52 -9.74 -20.85
C MET A 232 8.52 -9.39 -19.76
N LEU A 233 8.45 -9.99 -18.58
CA LEU A 233 9.45 -9.79 -17.53
C LEU A 233 10.75 -10.54 -17.83
N GLN A 234 10.68 -11.67 -18.52
CA GLN A 234 11.86 -12.45 -18.90
C GLN A 234 12.62 -11.79 -20.06
N THR A 235 11.89 -11.28 -21.05
CA THR A 235 12.46 -10.60 -22.22
C THR A 235 11.68 -9.30 -22.47
N PRO A 236 11.97 -8.24 -21.68
CA PRO A 236 11.15 -7.04 -21.73
C PRO A 236 11.28 -6.31 -23.08
N PRO A 237 10.18 -6.06 -23.79
CA PRO A 237 10.20 -5.16 -24.94
C PRO A 237 10.60 -3.75 -24.51
N PRO A 238 11.12 -2.89 -25.42
CA PRO A 238 11.70 -1.61 -25.06
C PRO A 238 10.83 -0.71 -24.18
N PRO A 239 9.50 -0.57 -24.37
CA PRO A 239 8.65 0.22 -23.47
C PRO A 239 8.60 -0.33 -22.06
N ILE A 240 8.47 -1.66 -21.91
CA ILE A 240 8.42 -2.32 -20.61
C ILE A 240 9.79 -2.27 -19.93
N ALA A 241 10.88 -2.51 -20.66
CA ALA A 241 12.24 -2.35 -20.13
C ALA A 241 12.50 -0.91 -19.62
N HIS A 242 11.97 0.11 -20.30
CA HIS A 242 12.07 1.49 -19.85
C HIS A 242 11.27 1.71 -18.55
N MET A 243 10.03 1.26 -18.52
CA MET A 243 9.17 1.35 -17.33
C MET A 243 9.82 0.65 -16.13
N LEU A 244 10.26 -0.58 -16.28
CA LEU A 244 10.91 -1.33 -15.19
C LEU A 244 12.16 -0.62 -14.66
N ARG A 245 12.98 -0.02 -15.55
CA ARG A 245 14.13 0.79 -15.11
C ARG A 245 13.71 2.02 -14.31
N ALA A 246 12.64 2.70 -14.75
CA ALA A 246 12.13 3.89 -14.06
C ALA A 246 11.57 3.55 -12.66
N PHE A 247 10.84 2.43 -12.55
CA PHE A 247 10.24 2.00 -11.30
C PHE A 247 11.21 1.26 -10.36
N ARG A 248 12.34 0.77 -10.87
CA ARG A 248 13.26 -0.06 -10.11
C ARG A 248 13.65 0.50 -8.73
N PRO A 249 14.03 1.79 -8.57
CA PRO A 249 14.38 2.32 -7.25
C PRO A 249 13.23 2.26 -6.24
N VAL A 250 11.98 2.46 -6.71
CA VAL A 250 10.77 2.40 -5.89
C VAL A 250 10.39 0.96 -5.56
N LEU A 251 10.67 0.02 -6.49
CA LEU A 251 10.38 -1.40 -6.27
C LEU A 251 11.41 -2.08 -5.36
N GLU A 252 12.66 -1.62 -5.36
CA GLU A 252 13.76 -2.22 -4.60
C GLU A 252 13.89 -1.67 -3.17
N HIS A 253 13.39 -0.46 -2.90
CA HIS A 253 13.53 0.20 -1.61
C HIS A 253 12.20 0.80 -1.16
N GLU A 254 11.71 0.31 -0.05
CA GLU A 254 10.48 0.79 0.57
C GLU A 254 10.82 1.54 1.86
N VAL A 255 10.28 2.75 2.02
CA VAL A 255 10.56 3.59 3.19
C VAL A 255 9.26 4.04 3.85
N PHE A 256 9.31 4.13 5.18
CA PHE A 256 8.14 4.39 5.99
C PHE A 256 8.45 5.42 7.08
N VAL A 257 7.49 6.33 7.29
CA VAL A 257 7.51 7.34 8.34
C VAL A 257 6.64 6.87 9.49
N LEU A 258 7.11 6.95 10.72
CA LEU A 258 6.28 6.71 11.91
C LEU A 258 5.42 7.97 12.15
N ALA A 259 4.12 7.85 11.91
CA ALA A 259 3.16 8.93 11.99
C ALA A 259 2.43 9.00 13.33
N GLY A 260 2.33 7.87 14.03
CA GLY A 260 1.71 7.78 15.34
C GLY A 260 2.20 6.57 16.13
N THR A 261 2.27 6.74 17.45
CA THR A 261 2.60 5.63 18.36
C THR A 261 1.88 5.80 19.68
N ARG A 262 1.46 4.70 20.32
CA ARG A 262 0.84 4.69 21.67
C ARG A 262 1.85 4.33 22.77
N GLY A 263 3.01 3.83 22.40
CA GLY A 263 4.09 3.48 23.32
C GLY A 263 5.40 4.20 22.99
N PRO A 264 6.41 4.10 23.86
CA PRO A 264 7.68 4.75 23.63
C PRO A 264 8.44 4.10 22.47
N VAL A 265 9.08 4.93 21.65
CA VAL A 265 10.06 4.50 20.66
C VAL A 265 11.43 4.52 21.32
N ARG A 266 12.07 3.35 21.46
CA ARG A 266 13.34 3.22 22.20
C ARG A 266 14.57 3.40 21.31
N ARG A 267 14.40 3.30 20.00
CA ARG A 267 15.47 3.36 19.01
C ARG A 267 15.00 4.10 17.76
N TRP A 268 15.90 4.81 17.09
CA TRP A 268 15.64 5.47 15.82
C TRP A 268 16.87 5.37 14.90
N PRO A 269 16.71 4.99 13.62
CA PRO A 269 15.51 4.41 13.02
C PRO A 269 15.17 3.04 13.65
N LEU A 270 13.93 2.55 13.39
CA LEU A 270 13.48 1.23 13.80
C LEU A 270 14.03 0.15 12.85
N ASP A 271 14.24 -1.07 13.35
CA ASP A 271 14.65 -2.20 12.51
C ASP A 271 13.46 -2.73 11.67
N ASP A 272 12.25 -2.72 12.25
CA ASP A 272 11.01 -3.10 11.57
C ASP A 272 9.77 -2.41 12.20
N PHE A 273 8.58 -2.72 11.67
CA PHE A 273 7.31 -2.16 12.15
C PHE A 273 6.96 -2.57 13.58
N PHE A 274 7.44 -3.72 14.04
CA PHE A 274 7.05 -4.35 15.30
C PHE A 274 8.12 -4.25 16.39
N GLU A 275 9.27 -3.64 16.10
CA GLU A 275 10.36 -3.52 17.08
C GLU A 275 9.86 -2.93 18.40
N GLY A 276 10.00 -3.73 19.48
CA GLY A 276 9.62 -3.34 20.85
C GLY A 276 8.12 -3.41 21.15
N LEU A 277 7.28 -3.92 20.24
CA LEU A 277 5.88 -4.23 20.50
C LEU A 277 5.71 -5.63 21.12
N GLU A 278 4.67 -5.83 21.93
CA GLU A 278 4.33 -7.13 22.51
C GLU A 278 3.59 -8.01 21.50
N THR A 279 4.33 -8.60 20.58
CA THR A 279 3.81 -9.55 19.57
C THR A 279 4.50 -10.90 19.71
N ALA A 280 3.90 -11.96 19.18
CA ALA A 280 4.64 -13.20 18.94
C ALA A 280 5.82 -12.91 18.01
N ALA A 281 6.98 -13.54 18.30
CA ALA A 281 8.16 -13.33 17.49
C ALA A 281 7.92 -13.71 16.02
N LEU A 282 8.36 -12.87 15.12
CA LEU A 282 8.36 -13.17 13.69
C LEU A 282 9.32 -14.33 13.42
N HIS A 283 8.90 -15.29 12.61
CA HIS A 283 9.72 -16.44 12.24
C HIS A 283 10.99 -16.01 11.48
N PRO A 284 12.13 -16.71 11.65
CA PRO A 284 13.28 -16.51 10.77
C PRO A 284 12.91 -16.79 9.31
N ILE A 285 13.50 -16.05 8.37
CA ILE A 285 13.29 -16.30 6.94
C ILE A 285 13.71 -17.74 6.61
N GLY A 286 12.83 -18.48 5.92
CA GLY A 286 13.09 -19.86 5.52
C GLY A 286 12.68 -20.95 6.52
N SER A 287 12.14 -20.60 7.69
CA SER A 287 11.45 -21.57 8.55
C SER A 287 10.03 -21.78 8.00
N ALA A 288 9.80 -22.88 7.29
CA ALA A 288 8.44 -23.28 6.94
C ALA A 288 7.58 -23.36 8.21
N ALA A 289 6.46 -22.66 8.24
CA ALA A 289 5.45 -22.89 9.28
C ALA A 289 5.07 -24.36 9.18
N SER A 290 5.46 -25.17 10.17
CA SER A 290 4.93 -26.52 10.30
C SER A 290 3.45 -26.36 10.61
N ALA A 291 2.62 -26.57 9.60
CA ALA A 291 1.17 -26.67 9.75
C ALA A 291 0.89 -27.87 10.68
N ASN A 292 0.45 -27.56 11.90
CA ASN A 292 -0.24 -28.50 12.76
C ASN A 292 -1.76 -28.30 12.62
#